data_d4117ac63e2a0470fa1708f5ea219f39
#
_entry.id   d4117ac63e2a0470fa1708f5ea219f39
#
_cell.length_a   1.000
_cell.length_b   1.000
_cell.length_c   1.000
_cell.angle_alpha   90.00
_cell.angle_beta   90.00
_cell.angle_gamma   90.00
#
_symmetry.space_group_name_H-M   'P 1'
#
loop_
_entity.id
_entity.type
_entity.pdbx_description
1 polymer ?
#
loop_
_entity_poly.entity_id
_entity_poly.type
_entity_poly.pdbx_seq_one_letter_code
_entity_poly.pdbx_strand_id
1 'polypeptide(L)'
;MWTFVGRKRRKVWLWLAVERGTRRIVAWVLGCRGQATARRLWQALPRPYRTNTWYYTDEWEAYQGVLPRHAHQAHPKGSGQTSIVEAINCSLRQRCGVLVRRSCSFSRSLAMHQVRIQLVIDEHNRQFTI
;
A
#
# COMPACT_ATOMS: atom_id res chain seq x y z
N MET A 1 -1.84 -4.72 2.75
CA MET A 1 -1.96 -6.07 2.14
C MET A 1 -0.78 -6.92 2.54
N TRP A 2 -1.02 -8.11 3.08
CA TRP A 2 0.10 -8.97 3.41
C TRP A 2 0.51 -9.86 2.23
N THR A 3 1.81 -10.06 2.10
CA THR A 3 2.45 -10.96 1.13
C THR A 3 3.46 -11.83 1.88
N PHE A 4 4.23 -12.64 1.16
CA PHE A 4 5.32 -13.40 1.80
C PHE A 4 6.51 -13.54 0.85
N VAL A 5 7.68 -13.78 1.45
CA VAL A 5 8.93 -14.02 0.71
C VAL A 5 9.50 -15.36 1.16
N GLY A 6 9.67 -16.29 0.23
CA GLY A 6 10.20 -17.63 0.49
C GLY A 6 9.24 -18.57 1.18
N ARG A 7 8.63 -18.16 2.28
CA ARG A 7 7.70 -18.97 3.09
C ARG A 7 6.51 -18.12 3.52
N LYS A 8 5.31 -18.73 3.60
CA LYS A 8 4.08 -18.02 4.03
C LYS A 8 4.18 -17.42 5.42
N ARG A 9 4.94 -18.00 6.33
CA ARG A 9 5.15 -17.45 7.67
C ARG A 9 6.09 -16.24 7.68
N ARG A 10 6.87 -16.02 6.63
CA ARG A 10 7.71 -14.84 6.46
C ARG A 10 6.90 -13.76 5.76
N LYS A 11 5.99 -13.16 6.49
CA LYS A 11 5.09 -12.12 5.96
C LYS A 11 5.83 -10.82 5.71
N VAL A 12 5.53 -10.22 4.58
CA VAL A 12 5.97 -8.89 4.21
C VAL A 12 4.72 -8.10 3.84
N TRP A 13 4.49 -7.00 4.55
CA TRP A 13 3.30 -6.19 4.33
C TRP A 13 3.57 -5.12 3.28
N LEU A 14 2.68 -5.03 2.30
CA LEU A 14 2.68 -3.98 1.29
C LEU A 14 1.73 -2.87 1.74
N TRP A 15 2.28 -1.68 1.88
CA TRP A 15 1.54 -0.48 2.24
C TRP A 15 1.49 0.45 1.04
N LEU A 16 0.30 0.92 0.69
CA LEU A 16 0.06 1.79 -0.46
C LEU A 16 -0.50 3.13 0.02
N ALA A 17 -0.04 4.20 -0.61
CA ALA A 17 -0.69 5.51 -0.54
C ALA A 17 -1.25 5.83 -1.93
N VAL A 18 -2.56 6.06 -1.99
CA VAL A 18 -3.28 6.25 -3.25
C VAL A 18 -3.92 7.64 -3.25
N GLU A 19 -3.74 8.36 -4.33
CA GLU A 19 -4.45 9.62 -4.56
C GLU A 19 -5.89 9.30 -5.02
N ARG A 20 -6.88 9.79 -4.27
CA ARG A 20 -8.28 9.46 -4.52
C ARG A 20 -8.78 9.96 -5.88
N GLY A 21 -8.38 11.15 -6.29
CA GLY A 21 -8.84 11.76 -7.53
C GLY A 21 -8.36 11.04 -8.77
N THR A 22 -7.09 10.69 -8.83
CA THR A 22 -6.47 10.05 -9.99
C THR A 22 -6.36 8.53 -9.87
N ARG A 23 -6.49 7.98 -8.67
CA ARG A 23 -6.27 6.56 -8.34
C ARG A 23 -4.84 6.08 -8.56
N ARG A 24 -3.89 7.01 -8.69
CA ARG A 24 -2.47 6.66 -8.81
C ARG A 24 -1.90 6.29 -7.45
N ILE A 25 -0.98 5.33 -7.46
CA ILE A 25 -0.22 4.97 -6.27
C ILE A 25 0.95 5.96 -6.19
N VAL A 26 0.91 6.84 -5.18
CA VAL A 26 1.90 7.93 -5.04
C VAL A 26 3.06 7.56 -4.14
N ALA A 27 2.89 6.52 -3.32
CA ALA A 27 3.96 5.97 -2.48
C ALA A 27 3.62 4.54 -2.10
N TRP A 28 4.65 3.74 -1.85
CA TRP A 28 4.48 2.38 -1.34
C TRP A 28 5.73 1.95 -0.60
N VAL A 29 5.57 1.08 0.38
CA VAL A 29 6.68 0.49 1.13
C VAL A 29 6.37 -0.96 1.45
N LEU A 30 7.41 -1.74 1.64
CA LEU A 30 7.33 -3.10 2.17
C LEU A 30 7.89 -3.11 3.60
N GLY A 31 7.24 -3.83 4.48
CA GLY A 31 7.71 -3.93 5.85
C GLY A 31 6.78 -4.74 6.75
N CYS A 32 6.78 -4.42 8.02
CA CYS A 32 5.90 -5.04 9.01
C CYS A 32 4.56 -4.29 9.10
N ARG A 33 3.67 -4.77 9.95
CA ARG A 33 2.36 -4.15 10.19
C ARG A 33 2.40 -3.04 11.25
N GLY A 34 3.57 -2.62 11.68
CA GLY A 34 3.74 -1.70 12.79
C GLY A 34 3.88 -0.24 12.39
N GLN A 35 3.97 0.61 13.41
CA GLN A 35 4.09 2.07 13.26
C GLN A 35 5.36 2.50 12.52
N ALA A 36 6.45 1.75 12.66
CA ALA A 36 7.71 2.05 11.96
C ALA A 36 7.52 2.01 10.43
N THR A 37 6.76 1.04 9.93
CA THR A 37 6.45 0.96 8.49
C THR A 37 5.50 2.09 8.07
N ALA A 38 4.54 2.44 8.90
CA ALA A 38 3.67 3.58 8.64
C ALA A 38 4.47 4.89 8.51
N ARG A 39 5.47 5.09 9.35
CA ARG A 39 6.37 6.26 9.26
C ARG A 39 7.18 6.25 7.97
N ARG A 40 7.66 5.09 7.53
CA ARG A 40 8.38 4.98 6.25
C ARG A 40 7.49 5.33 5.09
N LEU A 41 6.24 4.91 5.10
CA LEU A 41 5.25 5.31 4.09
C LEU A 41 5.03 6.82 4.09
N TRP A 42 4.86 7.40 5.28
CA TRP A 42 4.74 8.86 5.43
C TRP A 42 5.94 9.60 4.82
N GLN A 43 7.15 9.13 5.10
CA GLN A 43 8.38 9.72 4.57
C GLN A 43 8.51 9.53 3.06
N ALA A 44 7.94 8.45 2.51
CA ALA A 44 7.96 8.17 1.07
C ALA A 44 6.96 9.01 0.29
N LEU A 45 5.97 9.61 0.97
CA LEU A 45 5.00 10.49 0.29
C LEU A 45 5.70 11.71 -0.31
N PRO A 46 5.40 12.06 -1.56
CA PRO A 46 5.84 13.33 -2.13
C PRO A 46 5.37 14.50 -1.27
N ARG A 47 6.19 15.54 -1.19
CA ARG A 47 5.96 16.69 -0.31
C ARG A 47 4.56 17.30 -0.42
N PRO A 48 3.97 17.48 -1.62
CA PRO A 48 2.60 18.03 -1.73
C PRO A 48 1.55 17.20 -0.99
N TYR A 49 1.76 15.90 -0.85
CA TYR A 49 0.82 15.02 -0.15
C TYR A 49 1.02 15.00 1.37
N ARG A 50 2.05 15.65 1.88
CA ARG A 50 2.29 15.78 3.33
C ARG A 50 1.76 17.08 3.91
N THR A 51 1.24 17.97 3.06
CA THR A 51 0.69 19.27 3.45
C THR A 51 -0.67 19.49 2.80
N ASN A 52 -1.59 20.11 3.53
CA ASN A 52 -2.93 20.47 3.04
C ASN A 52 -3.70 19.30 2.39
N THR A 53 -3.55 18.10 2.93
CA THR A 53 -4.17 16.88 2.40
C THR A 53 -4.97 16.20 3.50
N TRP A 54 -6.13 15.65 3.13
CA TRP A 54 -6.89 14.77 4.01
C TRP A 54 -6.44 13.32 3.80
N TYR A 55 -6.27 12.58 4.89
CA TYR A 55 -5.80 11.21 4.88
C TYR A 55 -6.90 10.28 5.34
N TYR A 56 -7.27 9.34 4.49
CA TYR A 56 -8.32 8.35 4.77
C TYR A 56 -7.66 6.99 4.96
N THR A 57 -7.87 6.40 6.12
CA THR A 57 -7.32 5.07 6.46
C THR A 57 -8.41 4.22 7.10
N ASP A 58 -8.14 2.91 7.25
CA ASP A 58 -8.91 2.08 8.17
C ASP A 58 -8.57 2.46 9.63
N GLU A 59 -9.15 1.75 10.58
CA GLU A 59 -8.93 2.03 12.01
C GLU A 59 -7.67 1.38 12.58
N TRP A 60 -6.73 0.94 11.71
CA TRP A 60 -5.50 0.32 12.18
C TRP A 60 -4.66 1.31 12.99
N GLU A 61 -4.32 0.91 14.21
CA GLU A 61 -3.68 1.79 15.20
C GLU A 61 -2.27 2.28 14.80
N ALA A 62 -1.59 1.59 13.88
CA ALA A 62 -0.26 1.99 13.44
C ALA A 62 -0.21 3.38 12.78
N TYR A 63 -1.35 3.86 12.27
CA TYR A 63 -1.44 5.20 11.68
C TYR A 63 -1.46 6.32 12.74
N GLN A 64 -1.83 6.00 13.97
CA GLN A 64 -1.91 7.00 15.03
C GLN A 64 -0.51 7.48 15.40
N GLY A 65 -0.35 8.79 15.53
CA GLY A 65 0.95 9.41 15.83
C GLY A 65 1.88 9.53 14.62
N VAL A 66 1.50 9.01 13.45
CA VAL A 66 2.23 9.16 12.19
C VAL A 66 1.59 10.21 11.32
N LEU A 67 0.28 10.10 11.09
CA LEU A 67 -0.48 11.06 10.29
C LEU A 67 -0.92 12.26 11.13
N PRO A 68 -1.02 13.46 10.54
CA PRO A 68 -1.53 14.64 11.25
C PRO A 68 -2.95 14.39 11.76
N ARG A 69 -3.18 14.56 13.06
CA ARG A 69 -4.48 14.28 13.68
C ARG A 69 -5.63 15.08 13.06
N HIS A 70 -5.38 16.35 12.73
CA HIS A 70 -6.41 17.25 12.19
C HIS A 70 -6.83 16.89 10.77
N ALA A 71 -6.02 16.12 10.04
CA ALA A 71 -6.27 15.74 8.65
C ALA A 71 -6.48 14.23 8.47
N HIS A 72 -6.32 13.45 9.52
CA HIS A 72 -6.47 12.00 9.47
C HIS A 72 -7.91 11.60 9.81
N GLN A 73 -8.54 10.87 8.91
CA GLN A 73 -9.87 10.29 9.10
C GLN A 73 -9.76 8.78 9.05
N ALA A 74 -9.91 8.14 10.23
CA ALA A 74 -9.97 6.69 10.34
C ALA A 74 -11.43 6.24 10.20
N HIS A 75 -11.69 5.29 9.32
CA HIS A 75 -13.04 4.78 9.05
C HIS A 75 -13.08 3.27 9.23
N PRO A 76 -14.21 2.72 9.73
CA PRO A 76 -14.37 1.27 9.82
C PRO A 76 -14.19 0.61 8.47
N LYS A 77 -13.60 -0.58 8.49
CA LYS A 77 -13.48 -1.41 7.30
C LYS A 77 -14.89 -1.69 6.76
N GLY A 78 -15.07 -1.51 5.45
CA GLY A 78 -16.38 -1.68 4.81
C GLY A 78 -17.24 -0.41 4.79
N SER A 79 -16.77 0.72 5.35
CA SER A 79 -17.50 2.00 5.30
C SER A 79 -17.53 2.63 3.91
N GLY A 80 -16.71 2.15 2.98
CA GLY A 80 -16.59 2.70 1.63
C GLY A 80 -15.51 3.78 1.49
N GLN A 81 -15.00 4.32 2.58
CA GLN A 81 -14.01 5.40 2.51
C GLN A 81 -12.62 4.92 2.05
N THR A 82 -12.32 3.64 2.25
CA THR A 82 -11.07 3.01 1.81
C THR A 82 -11.29 2.04 0.65
N SER A 83 -12.45 2.06 0.02
CA SER A 83 -12.81 1.13 -1.06
C SER A 83 -11.91 1.25 -2.29
N ILE A 84 -11.38 2.43 -2.57
CA ILE A 84 -10.45 2.67 -3.68
C ILE A 84 -9.17 1.85 -3.48
N VAL A 85 -8.61 1.88 -2.28
CA VAL A 85 -7.40 1.10 -1.94
C VAL A 85 -7.68 -0.40 -2.01
N GLU A 86 -8.84 -0.84 -1.52
CA GLU A 86 -9.24 -2.24 -1.58
C GLU A 86 -9.38 -2.72 -3.02
N ALA A 87 -9.97 -1.92 -3.90
CA ALA A 87 -10.11 -2.22 -5.32
C ALA A 87 -8.74 -2.29 -6.01
N ILE A 88 -7.83 -1.39 -5.70
CA ILE A 88 -6.47 -1.40 -6.23
C ILE A 88 -5.70 -2.63 -5.75
N ASN A 89 -5.80 -2.98 -4.48
CA ASN A 89 -5.20 -4.21 -3.95
C ASN A 89 -5.68 -5.44 -4.71
N CYS A 90 -6.96 -5.53 -4.99
CA CYS A 90 -7.54 -6.62 -5.78
C CYS A 90 -6.96 -6.66 -7.19
N SER A 91 -6.90 -5.51 -7.86
CA SER A 91 -6.33 -5.39 -9.20
C SER A 91 -4.86 -5.80 -9.25
N LEU A 92 -4.06 -5.37 -8.27
CA LEU A 92 -2.65 -5.74 -8.18
C LEU A 92 -2.46 -7.25 -8.01
N ARG A 93 -3.29 -7.89 -7.17
CA ARG A 93 -3.26 -9.34 -6.99
C ARG A 93 -3.56 -10.10 -8.27
N GLN A 94 -4.48 -9.61 -9.09
CA GLN A 94 -4.82 -10.23 -10.37
C GLN A 94 -3.69 -10.13 -11.39
N ARG A 95 -2.88 -9.08 -11.32
CA ARG A 95 -1.80 -8.81 -12.28
C ARG A 95 -0.44 -9.30 -11.84
N CYS A 96 -0.23 -9.54 -10.56
CA CYS A 96 1.07 -9.88 -10.01
C CYS A 96 0.98 -11.18 -9.20
N GLY A 97 1.54 -12.25 -9.77
CA GLY A 97 1.49 -13.59 -9.16
C GLY A 97 2.09 -13.65 -7.76
N VAL A 98 3.12 -12.84 -7.47
CA VAL A 98 3.78 -12.85 -6.14
C VAL A 98 2.90 -12.26 -5.04
N LEU A 99 1.81 -11.59 -5.39
CA LEU A 99 0.84 -11.05 -4.44
C LEU A 99 -0.30 -12.05 -4.15
N VAL A 100 -0.37 -13.14 -4.90
CA VAL A 100 -1.35 -14.21 -4.70
C VAL A 100 -0.79 -15.23 -3.73
N ARG A 101 -1.36 -15.28 -2.54
CA ARG A 101 -0.83 -16.06 -1.41
C ARG A 101 -0.96 -17.58 -1.53
N ARG A 102 -1.73 -18.08 -2.51
CA ARG A 102 -1.96 -19.50 -2.77
C ARG A 102 -1.27 -20.00 -4.04
N SER A 103 -0.53 -19.13 -4.71
CA SER A 103 0.17 -19.46 -5.94
C SER A 103 1.54 -20.10 -5.64
N CYS A 104 2.04 -20.89 -6.60
CA CYS A 104 3.44 -21.29 -6.62
C CYS A 104 4.37 -20.15 -7.02
N SER A 105 3.83 -19.04 -7.50
CA SER A 105 4.57 -17.84 -7.85
C SER A 105 4.83 -17.00 -6.61
N PHE A 106 5.98 -17.22 -5.97
CA PHE A 106 6.40 -16.42 -4.82
C PHE A 106 7.83 -15.95 -5.00
N SER A 107 8.16 -14.84 -4.37
CA SER A 107 9.51 -14.29 -4.41
C SER A 107 10.42 -15.04 -3.44
N ARG A 108 11.64 -15.36 -3.88
CA ARG A 108 12.63 -16.03 -3.06
C ARG A 108 13.47 -15.04 -2.24
N SER A 109 13.53 -13.79 -2.67
CA SER A 109 14.26 -12.73 -1.95
C SER A 109 13.43 -11.46 -1.89
N LEU A 110 13.70 -10.63 -0.88
CA LEU A 110 13.04 -9.34 -0.72
C LEU A 110 13.36 -8.41 -1.89
N ALA A 111 14.59 -8.43 -2.40
CA ALA A 111 14.99 -7.61 -3.53
C ALA A 111 14.17 -7.94 -4.79
N MET A 112 14.00 -9.22 -5.10
CA MET A 112 13.16 -9.66 -6.23
C MET A 112 11.69 -9.29 -6.02
N HIS A 113 11.21 -9.44 -4.80
CA HIS A 113 9.84 -9.08 -4.44
C HIS A 113 9.58 -7.59 -4.69
N GLN A 114 10.49 -6.75 -4.27
CA GLN A 114 10.44 -5.31 -4.48
C GLN A 114 10.39 -4.94 -5.97
N VAL A 115 11.25 -5.55 -6.79
CA VAL A 115 11.30 -5.30 -8.24
C VAL A 115 9.97 -5.69 -8.91
N ARG A 116 9.43 -6.86 -8.58
CA ARG A 116 8.17 -7.33 -9.16
C ARG A 116 6.98 -6.43 -8.80
N ILE A 117 6.94 -5.98 -7.56
CA ILE A 117 5.89 -5.05 -7.10
C ILE A 117 6.06 -3.70 -7.77
N GLN A 118 7.28 -3.18 -7.89
CA GLN A 118 7.55 -1.92 -8.58
C GLN A 118 7.03 -1.95 -10.02
N LEU A 119 7.28 -3.05 -10.74
CA LEU A 119 6.81 -3.20 -12.12
C LEU A 119 5.29 -3.14 -12.23
N VAL A 120 4.57 -3.83 -11.34
CA VAL A 120 3.10 -3.83 -11.40
C VAL A 120 2.52 -2.48 -10.98
N ILE A 121 3.15 -1.80 -10.04
CA ILE A 121 2.73 -0.46 -9.62
C ILE A 121 2.97 0.55 -10.75
N ASP A 122 4.11 0.50 -11.42
CA ASP A 122 4.40 1.36 -12.56
C ASP A 122 3.39 1.15 -13.70
N GLU A 123 3.03 -0.09 -13.97
CA GLU A 123 2.00 -0.42 -14.96
C GLU A 123 0.63 0.12 -14.55
N HIS A 124 0.26 -0.03 -13.29
CA HIS A 124 -0.98 0.54 -12.77
C HIS A 124 -1.00 2.05 -12.95
N ASN A 125 0.06 2.75 -12.55
CA ASN A 125 0.13 4.20 -12.63
C ASN A 125 0.09 4.70 -14.07
N ARG A 126 0.66 3.95 -15.00
CA ARG A 126 0.64 4.29 -16.43
C ARG A 126 -0.78 4.37 -16.97
N GLN A 127 -1.68 3.51 -16.50
CA GLN A 127 -3.08 3.51 -16.92
C GLN A 127 -3.86 4.73 -16.45
N PHE A 128 -3.42 5.37 -15.36
CA PHE A 128 -4.07 6.53 -14.75
C PHE A 128 -3.30 7.85 -14.97
N THR A 129 -2.32 7.84 -15.85
CA THR A 129 -1.61 9.05 -16.27
C THR A 129 -2.32 9.66 -17.47
N ILE A 130 -2.59 10.95 -17.38
CA ILE A 130 -3.20 11.74 -18.46
C ILE A 130 -2.12 12.21 -19.42
#